data_d57c9b563702d2ea6ef9f77d1c786c80
#
_entry.id   d57c9b563702d2ea6ef9f77d1c786c80
#
_cell.length_a   1.000
_cell.length_b   1.000
_cell.length_c   1.000
_cell.angle_alpha   90.00
_cell.angle_beta   90.00
_cell.angle_gamma   90.00
#
_symmetry.space_group_name_H-M   'P 1'
#
loop_
_entity.id
_entity.type
_entity.pdbx_description
1 polymer ?
#
loop_
_entity_poly.entity_id
_entity_poly.type
_entity_poly.pdbx_seq_one_letter_code
_entity_poly.pdbx_strand_id
1 'polypeptide(L)'
;MYNQDYPAGLTCHVRDPKVFALDGRYYMVLGARTLDDHGEVLVFESADKLHWNHINTITTPEPFGYMWECPDLFPLRVEGSKEIKWVLLASVVNFTETPDKLATATQYFIGDFDGEHFTSEQTDTLWIDYGKDNYAGITFDNAPDDRRIFVGWMHSHQYAAAAQGHTTRSWSGAATFPRELSIVRSADGYRLKSKPVRELE
;
A
#
# COMPACT_ATOMS: atom_id res chain seq x y z
N MET A 1 -14.56 -13.30 -9.05
CA MET A 1 -13.44 -13.06 -9.95
C MET A 1 -12.54 -14.28 -9.94
N TYR A 2 -12.09 -14.77 -11.09
CA TYR A 2 -11.28 -15.97 -11.25
C TYR A 2 -9.96 -15.61 -11.94
N ASN A 3 -8.97 -16.49 -11.93
CA ASN A 3 -7.66 -16.23 -12.55
C ASN A 3 -7.74 -15.81 -14.03
N GLN A 4 -8.75 -16.25 -14.75
CA GLN A 4 -9.00 -15.86 -16.15
C GLN A 4 -9.45 -14.40 -16.34
N ASP A 5 -9.85 -13.74 -15.24
CA ASP A 5 -10.30 -12.35 -15.26
C ASP A 5 -9.12 -11.37 -15.07
N TYR A 6 -7.92 -11.89 -14.80
CA TYR A 6 -6.71 -11.10 -14.65
C TYR A 6 -6.02 -10.86 -15.99
N PRO A 7 -5.29 -9.75 -16.15
CA PRO A 7 -4.49 -9.52 -17.36
C PRO A 7 -3.42 -10.60 -17.53
N ALA A 8 -2.98 -10.78 -18.77
CA ALA A 8 -1.90 -11.71 -19.09
C ALA A 8 -0.55 -11.21 -18.51
N GLY A 9 0.42 -12.13 -18.37
CA GLY A 9 1.76 -11.78 -17.88
C GLY A 9 1.93 -11.90 -16.38
N LEU A 10 0.91 -12.34 -15.65
CA LEU A 10 0.95 -12.51 -14.19
C LEU A 10 1.27 -13.94 -13.77
N THR A 11 1.88 -14.08 -12.61
CA THR A 11 1.99 -15.34 -11.89
C THR A 11 0.67 -15.66 -11.16
N CYS A 12 0.62 -16.74 -10.38
CA CYS A 12 -0.51 -17.02 -9.47
C CYS A 12 -0.57 -16.09 -8.23
N HIS A 13 0.40 -15.19 -8.08
CA HIS A 13 0.48 -14.25 -6.97
C HIS A 13 -0.28 -12.94 -7.28
N VAL A 14 -1.61 -13.00 -7.18
CA VAL A 14 -2.52 -11.85 -7.21
C VAL A 14 -3.37 -11.91 -5.96
N ARG A 15 -3.35 -10.85 -5.10
CA ARG A 15 -3.97 -10.90 -3.77
C ARG A 15 -4.28 -9.54 -3.17
N ASP A 16 -4.86 -9.58 -1.97
CA ASP A 16 -5.06 -8.47 -1.04
C ASP A 16 -5.97 -7.37 -1.62
N PRO A 17 -7.24 -7.69 -1.96
CA PRO A 17 -8.13 -6.69 -2.52
C PRO A 17 -8.48 -5.60 -1.51
N LYS A 18 -8.30 -4.35 -1.90
CA LYS A 18 -8.83 -3.18 -1.18
C LYS A 18 -9.84 -2.47 -2.08
N VAL A 19 -11.07 -2.28 -1.55
CA VAL A 19 -12.18 -1.67 -2.29
C VAL A 19 -12.48 -0.30 -1.71
N PHE A 20 -12.72 0.69 -2.58
CA PHE A 20 -13.19 2.01 -2.21
C PHE A 20 -14.26 2.51 -3.19
N ALA A 21 -14.99 3.57 -2.82
CA ALA A 21 -15.98 4.20 -3.65
C ALA A 21 -15.51 5.60 -4.08
N LEU A 22 -15.76 5.95 -5.35
CA LEU A 22 -15.49 7.26 -5.92
C LEU A 22 -16.58 7.58 -6.96
N ASP A 23 -17.22 8.74 -6.86
CA ASP A 23 -18.20 9.26 -7.82
C ASP A 23 -19.31 8.26 -8.21
N GLY A 24 -19.79 7.47 -7.21
CA GLY A 24 -20.87 6.52 -7.39
C GLY A 24 -20.46 5.19 -8.04
N ARG A 25 -19.19 4.96 -8.23
CA ARG A 25 -18.58 3.69 -8.68
C ARG A 25 -17.72 3.08 -7.60
N TYR A 26 -17.39 1.82 -7.77
CA TYR A 26 -16.50 1.07 -6.87
C TYR A 26 -15.21 0.72 -7.60
N TYR A 27 -14.12 0.86 -6.89
CA TYR A 27 -12.79 0.53 -7.36
C TYR A 27 -12.16 -0.50 -6.45
N MET A 28 -11.36 -1.37 -7.01
CA MET A 28 -10.61 -2.38 -6.26
C MET A 28 -9.17 -2.38 -6.75
N VAL A 29 -8.24 -2.31 -5.81
CA VAL A 29 -6.81 -2.49 -6.08
C VAL A 29 -6.36 -3.84 -5.56
N LEU A 30 -5.50 -4.54 -6.34
CA LEU A 30 -4.92 -5.84 -6.02
C LEU A 30 -3.42 -5.80 -6.23
N GLY A 31 -2.67 -6.36 -5.29
CA GLY A 31 -1.24 -6.57 -5.48
C GLY A 31 -0.96 -7.76 -6.39
N ALA A 32 0.06 -7.65 -7.22
CA ALA A 32 0.41 -8.68 -8.20
C ALA A 32 1.93 -8.83 -8.38
N ARG A 33 2.31 -10.01 -8.92
CA ARG A 33 3.66 -10.34 -9.37
C ARG A 33 3.60 -10.78 -10.82
N THR A 34 4.41 -10.14 -11.66
CA THR A 34 4.54 -10.50 -13.08
C THR A 34 5.41 -11.75 -13.28
N LEU A 35 5.38 -12.31 -14.49
CA LEU A 35 6.21 -13.49 -14.84
C LEU A 35 7.72 -13.18 -14.89
N ASP A 36 8.07 -11.93 -15.05
CA ASP A 36 9.45 -11.41 -15.06
C ASP A 36 9.87 -10.78 -13.70
N ASP A 37 9.16 -11.17 -12.62
CA ASP A 37 9.48 -10.83 -11.24
C ASP A 37 9.44 -9.34 -10.90
N HIS A 38 8.38 -8.65 -11.37
CA HIS A 38 8.08 -7.29 -10.98
C HIS A 38 6.79 -7.21 -10.17
N GLY A 39 6.77 -6.33 -9.16
CA GLY A 39 5.56 -5.99 -8.42
C GLY A 39 4.74 -4.95 -9.16
N GLU A 40 3.41 -5.10 -9.14
CA GLU A 40 2.47 -4.14 -9.70
C GLU A 40 1.14 -4.13 -8.93
N VAL A 41 0.30 -3.13 -9.18
CA VAL A 41 -1.05 -3.02 -8.63
C VAL A 41 -2.06 -2.99 -9.76
N LEU A 42 -2.96 -3.96 -9.77
CA LEU A 42 -4.09 -4.01 -10.71
C LEU A 42 -5.22 -3.13 -10.19
N VAL A 43 -5.85 -2.37 -11.07
CA VAL A 43 -7.01 -1.54 -10.77
C VAL A 43 -8.23 -2.07 -11.50
N PHE A 44 -9.28 -2.34 -10.77
CA PHE A 44 -10.58 -2.78 -11.27
C PHE A 44 -11.66 -1.78 -10.92
N GLU A 45 -12.67 -1.71 -11.76
CA GLU A 45 -13.86 -0.89 -11.58
C GLU A 45 -15.11 -1.75 -11.57
N SER A 46 -16.13 -1.34 -10.80
CA SER A 46 -17.45 -1.99 -10.77
C SER A 46 -18.56 -0.97 -10.50
N ALA A 47 -19.73 -1.22 -11.09
CA ALA A 47 -20.94 -0.49 -10.77
C ALA A 47 -21.77 -1.13 -9.63
N ASP A 48 -21.56 -2.43 -9.35
CA ASP A 48 -22.43 -3.23 -8.49
C ASP A 48 -21.68 -4.06 -7.42
N LYS A 49 -20.33 -4.02 -7.38
CA LYS A 49 -19.42 -4.83 -6.53
C LYS A 49 -19.42 -6.33 -6.84
N LEU A 50 -20.17 -6.77 -7.85
CA LEU A 50 -20.25 -8.17 -8.26
C LEU A 50 -19.47 -8.41 -9.56
N HIS A 51 -19.57 -7.46 -10.51
CA HIS A 51 -18.91 -7.53 -11.80
C HIS A 51 -17.78 -6.50 -11.84
N TRP A 52 -16.56 -6.99 -12.03
CA TRP A 52 -15.34 -6.19 -11.99
C TRP A 52 -14.66 -6.21 -13.35
N ASN A 53 -14.30 -5.04 -13.86
CA ASN A 53 -13.55 -4.88 -15.09
C ASN A 53 -12.16 -4.35 -14.76
N HIS A 54 -11.11 -5.01 -15.25
CA HIS A 54 -9.75 -4.47 -15.20
C HIS A 54 -9.68 -3.21 -16.06
N ILE A 55 -9.26 -2.10 -15.48
CA ILE A 55 -9.18 -0.80 -16.17
C ILE A 55 -7.75 -0.29 -16.29
N ASN A 56 -6.86 -0.64 -15.37
CA ASN A 56 -5.49 -0.15 -15.37
C ASN A 56 -4.57 -1.05 -14.54
N THR A 57 -3.27 -0.88 -14.76
CA THR A 57 -2.19 -1.46 -13.95
C THR A 57 -1.23 -0.33 -13.56
N ILE A 58 -0.98 -0.19 -12.25
CA ILE A 58 -0.05 0.79 -11.72
C ILE A 58 1.28 0.08 -11.46
N THR A 59 2.32 0.57 -12.09
CA THR A 59 3.70 0.13 -11.89
C THR A 59 4.65 1.32 -12.06
N THR A 60 5.93 1.11 -11.85
CA THR A 60 7.00 2.08 -12.10
C THR A 60 7.97 1.52 -13.14
N PRO A 61 8.76 2.35 -13.84
CA PRO A 61 9.75 1.87 -14.81
C PRO A 61 10.75 0.86 -14.21
N GLU A 62 11.11 1.06 -12.95
CA GLU A 62 11.97 0.16 -12.17
C GLU A 62 11.27 -0.14 -10.83
N PRO A 63 10.29 -1.06 -10.81
CA PRO A 63 9.54 -1.36 -9.60
C PRO A 63 10.45 -1.98 -8.54
N PHE A 64 10.41 -1.41 -7.34
CA PHE A 64 11.13 -1.97 -6.21
C PHE A 64 10.39 -3.22 -5.70
N GLY A 65 11.12 -4.34 -5.59
CA GLY A 65 10.57 -5.62 -5.17
C GLY A 65 9.90 -6.43 -6.28
N TYR A 66 9.98 -7.74 -6.16
CA TYR A 66 9.42 -8.68 -7.15
C TYR A 66 7.93 -8.95 -6.95
N MET A 67 7.37 -8.54 -5.83
CA MET A 67 5.96 -8.69 -5.49
C MET A 67 5.47 -7.46 -4.72
N TRP A 68 4.31 -6.95 -5.11
CA TRP A 68 3.60 -5.93 -4.34
C TRP A 68 2.35 -6.55 -3.72
N GLU A 69 2.16 -6.29 -2.42
CA GLU A 69 1.09 -6.84 -1.59
C GLU A 69 0.37 -5.73 -0.84
N CYS A 70 -0.81 -6.02 -0.30
CA CYS A 70 -1.61 -5.11 0.53
C CYS A 70 -1.71 -3.69 -0.05
N PRO A 71 -2.09 -3.51 -1.33
CA PRO A 71 -2.22 -2.18 -1.89
C PRO A 71 -3.37 -1.43 -1.21
N ASP A 72 -3.19 -0.12 -1.03
CA ASP A 72 -4.24 0.78 -0.52
C ASP A 72 -4.18 2.10 -1.29
N LEU A 73 -5.27 2.50 -1.93
CA LEU A 73 -5.35 3.70 -2.76
C LEU A 73 -6.44 4.63 -2.18
N PHE A 74 -6.05 5.83 -1.75
CA PHE A 74 -6.95 6.75 -1.07
C PHE A 74 -6.56 8.22 -1.25
N PRO A 75 -7.54 9.15 -1.21
CA PRO A 75 -7.26 10.58 -1.22
C PRO A 75 -6.87 11.08 0.16
N LEU A 76 -5.98 12.07 0.18
CA LEU A 76 -5.62 12.86 1.37
C LEU A 76 -5.49 14.34 1.01
N ARG A 77 -5.89 15.19 1.96
CA ARG A 77 -5.67 16.63 1.87
C ARG A 77 -4.20 16.97 2.19
N VAL A 78 -3.63 17.86 1.40
CA VAL A 78 -2.31 18.45 1.69
C VAL A 78 -2.44 19.45 2.84
N GLU A 79 -1.61 19.30 3.88
CA GLU A 79 -1.65 20.18 5.07
C GLU A 79 -1.57 21.67 4.67
N GLY A 80 -2.41 22.48 5.29
CA GLY A 80 -2.43 23.93 5.05
C GLY A 80 -3.04 24.35 3.71
N SER A 81 -3.63 23.45 2.93
CA SER A 81 -4.25 23.75 1.64
C SER A 81 -5.61 23.09 1.45
N LYS A 82 -6.28 23.38 0.32
CA LYS A 82 -7.48 22.67 -0.12
C LYS A 82 -7.17 21.57 -1.12
N GLU A 83 -5.92 21.44 -1.49
CA GLU A 83 -5.46 20.46 -2.46
C GLU A 83 -5.64 19.04 -1.93
N ILE A 84 -6.15 18.16 -2.78
CA ILE A 84 -6.27 16.72 -2.52
C ILE A 84 -5.27 16.03 -3.43
N LYS A 85 -4.51 15.11 -2.87
CA LYS A 85 -3.66 14.18 -3.60
C LYS A 85 -4.05 12.75 -3.23
N TRP A 86 -3.79 11.83 -4.13
CA TRP A 86 -3.98 10.41 -3.88
C TRP A 86 -2.69 9.77 -3.40
N VAL A 87 -2.83 8.83 -2.49
CA VAL A 87 -1.73 8.02 -1.97
C VAL A 87 -1.97 6.58 -2.37
N LEU A 88 -0.98 5.96 -3.00
CA LEU A 88 -0.90 4.52 -3.16
C LEU A 88 0.11 3.99 -2.15
N LEU A 89 -0.31 3.08 -1.27
CA LEU A 89 0.57 2.23 -0.47
C LEU A 89 0.73 0.89 -1.16
N ALA A 90 1.92 0.31 -1.09
CA ALA A 90 2.17 -1.07 -1.49
C ALA A 90 3.25 -1.68 -0.60
N SER A 91 2.95 -2.83 -0.01
CA SER A 91 3.95 -3.63 0.71
C SER A 91 4.76 -4.42 -0.31
N VAL A 92 6.08 -4.34 -0.20
CA VAL A 92 7.00 -4.92 -1.20
C VAL A 92 7.80 -6.06 -0.62
N VAL A 93 8.06 -7.06 -1.44
CA VAL A 93 8.92 -8.20 -1.10
C VAL A 93 10.12 -8.21 -2.03
N ASN A 94 11.32 -8.32 -1.46
CA ASN A 94 12.57 -8.54 -2.17
C ASN A 94 13.09 -9.95 -1.95
N PHE A 95 13.89 -10.47 -2.87
CA PHE A 95 14.52 -11.78 -2.74
C PHE A 95 15.53 -11.84 -1.58
N THR A 96 16.27 -10.75 -1.40
CA THR A 96 17.32 -10.68 -0.37
C THR A 96 17.33 -9.28 0.26
N GLU A 97 17.62 -9.25 1.57
CA GLU A 97 17.96 -8.02 2.27
C GLU A 97 19.43 -7.66 1.99
N THR A 98 19.66 -6.38 1.70
CA THR A 98 20.98 -5.77 1.62
C THR A 98 21.02 -4.55 2.53
N PRO A 99 22.20 -3.93 2.82
CA PRO A 99 22.28 -2.75 3.68
C PRO A 99 21.40 -1.58 3.23
N ASP A 100 21.13 -1.49 1.92
CA ASP A 100 20.35 -0.43 1.27
C ASP A 100 18.94 -0.89 0.84
N LYS A 101 18.61 -2.19 1.01
CA LYS A 101 17.32 -2.77 0.59
C LYS A 101 16.75 -3.68 1.66
N LEU A 102 15.57 -3.35 2.15
CA LEU A 102 14.82 -4.22 3.06
C LEU A 102 14.24 -5.41 2.31
N ALA A 103 14.18 -6.57 2.96
CA ALA A 103 13.52 -7.76 2.40
C ALA A 103 12.01 -7.56 2.28
N THR A 104 11.42 -6.85 3.25
CA THR A 104 10.01 -6.46 3.26
C THR A 104 9.87 -5.03 3.80
N ALA A 105 9.05 -4.21 3.16
CA ALA A 105 8.77 -2.85 3.57
C ALA A 105 7.44 -2.38 2.95
N THR A 106 6.90 -1.26 3.40
CA THR A 106 5.75 -0.62 2.76
C THR A 106 6.19 0.70 2.11
N GLN A 107 6.13 0.75 0.79
CA GLN A 107 6.39 1.95 0.01
C GLN A 107 5.11 2.76 -0.20
N TYR A 108 5.27 4.05 -0.53
CA TYR A 108 4.16 4.89 -0.93
C TYR A 108 4.49 5.74 -2.14
N PHE A 109 3.44 6.08 -2.88
CA PHE A 109 3.46 7.04 -3.98
C PHE A 109 2.40 8.11 -3.72
N ILE A 110 2.72 9.35 -4.06
CA ILE A 110 1.77 10.46 -4.00
C ILE A 110 1.56 10.99 -5.42
N GLY A 111 0.31 11.14 -5.82
CA GLY A 111 -0.04 11.54 -7.18
C GLY A 111 -1.48 11.97 -7.31
N ASP A 112 -2.03 11.82 -8.48
CA ASP A 112 -3.42 12.09 -8.82
C ASP A 112 -4.07 10.81 -9.37
N PHE A 113 -5.35 10.61 -9.06
CA PHE A 113 -6.15 9.52 -9.60
C PHE A 113 -7.45 10.11 -10.18
N ASP A 114 -7.69 9.86 -11.45
CA ASP A 114 -8.81 10.41 -12.21
C ASP A 114 -10.01 9.45 -12.34
N GLY A 115 -9.93 8.29 -11.70
CA GLY A 115 -10.90 7.20 -11.82
C GLY A 115 -10.47 6.10 -12.78
N GLU A 116 -9.38 6.29 -13.52
CA GLU A 116 -8.81 5.29 -14.41
C GLU A 116 -7.29 5.18 -14.22
N HIS A 117 -6.60 6.33 -14.20
CA HIS A 117 -5.14 6.38 -14.14
C HIS A 117 -4.65 7.00 -12.84
N PHE A 118 -3.66 6.36 -12.23
CA PHE A 118 -2.86 6.95 -11.17
C PHE A 118 -1.57 7.49 -11.77
N THR A 119 -1.33 8.79 -11.61
CA THR A 119 -0.14 9.47 -12.12
C THR A 119 0.65 10.07 -10.98
N SER A 120 1.95 9.83 -10.93
CA SER A 120 2.86 10.37 -9.92
C SER A 120 4.14 10.88 -10.58
N GLU A 121 4.59 12.05 -10.15
CA GLU A 121 5.89 12.62 -10.55
C GLU A 121 7.03 12.13 -9.65
N GLN A 122 6.74 11.28 -8.68
CA GLN A 122 7.72 10.75 -7.74
C GLN A 122 8.73 9.85 -8.44
N THR A 123 10.01 10.17 -8.31
CA THR A 123 11.12 9.40 -8.88
C THR A 123 11.81 8.51 -7.84
N ASP A 124 11.71 8.88 -6.55
CA ASP A 124 12.37 8.17 -5.47
C ASP A 124 11.47 7.11 -4.84
N THR A 125 12.06 6.01 -4.37
CA THR A 125 11.34 5.07 -3.52
C THR A 125 11.19 5.67 -2.12
N LEU A 126 9.96 5.87 -1.69
CA LEU A 126 9.62 6.45 -0.38
C LEU A 126 8.95 5.39 0.50
N TRP A 127 9.39 5.30 1.75
CA TRP A 127 8.91 4.32 2.72
C TRP A 127 8.03 4.96 3.77
N ILE A 128 6.96 4.26 4.17
CA ILE A 128 6.11 4.70 5.28
C ILE A 128 6.84 4.59 6.63
N ASP A 129 7.82 3.70 6.69
CA ASP A 129 8.69 3.46 7.84
C ASP A 129 10.06 2.98 7.35
N TYR A 130 11.13 3.39 8.03
CA TYR A 130 12.51 3.00 7.72
C TYR A 130 13.03 1.89 8.63
N GLY A 131 12.18 1.37 9.53
CA GLY A 131 12.47 0.19 10.34
C GLY A 131 12.12 -1.10 9.60
N LYS A 132 12.62 -2.23 10.11
CA LYS A 132 12.38 -3.56 9.53
C LYS A 132 10.99 -4.10 9.83
N ASP A 133 10.34 -3.62 10.88
CA ASP A 133 9.14 -4.19 11.46
C ASP A 133 7.89 -3.34 11.19
N ASN A 134 7.61 -3.09 9.91
CA ASN A 134 6.37 -2.46 9.47
C ASN A 134 6.00 -2.97 8.09
N TYR A 135 5.13 -3.97 8.03
CA TYR A 135 4.75 -4.64 6.79
C TYR A 135 3.24 -4.86 6.71
N ALA A 136 2.73 -5.10 5.50
CA ALA A 136 1.33 -5.43 5.22
C ALA A 136 0.33 -4.39 5.79
N GLY A 137 0.77 -3.13 5.88
CA GLY A 137 -0.02 -2.07 6.48
C GLY A 137 -1.07 -1.52 5.53
N ILE A 138 -2.26 -1.28 6.07
CA ILE A 138 -3.40 -0.67 5.38
C ILE A 138 -4.02 0.42 6.24
N THR A 139 -4.89 1.22 5.64
CA THR A 139 -5.63 2.26 6.34
C THR A 139 -7.06 1.87 6.62
N PHE A 140 -7.63 2.43 7.71
CA PHE A 140 -9.06 2.35 7.98
C PHE A 140 -9.84 3.29 7.07
N ASP A 141 -10.96 2.79 6.53
CA ASP A 141 -11.95 3.63 5.85
C ASP A 141 -12.95 4.18 6.88
N ASN A 142 -13.51 5.34 6.56
CA ASN A 142 -14.54 5.99 7.38
C ASN A 142 -14.13 6.24 8.84
N ALA A 143 -12.85 6.50 9.10
CA ALA A 143 -12.44 6.96 10.41
C ALA A 143 -13.08 8.31 10.74
N PRO A 144 -13.47 8.58 12.01
CA PRO A 144 -14.05 9.88 12.39
C PRO A 144 -13.15 11.06 12.02
N ASP A 145 -13.76 12.21 11.74
CA ASP A 145 -13.10 13.48 11.42
C ASP A 145 -12.27 13.44 10.12
N ASP A 146 -12.69 12.61 9.15
CA ASP A 146 -12.00 12.40 7.86
C ASP A 146 -10.52 12.01 8.01
N ARG A 147 -10.16 11.42 9.13
CA ARG A 147 -8.80 10.94 9.38
C ARG A 147 -8.49 9.70 8.54
N ARG A 148 -7.24 9.58 8.14
CA ARG A 148 -6.71 8.35 7.56
C ARG A 148 -5.75 7.71 8.55
N ILE A 149 -6.13 6.57 9.10
CA ILE A 149 -5.38 5.88 10.17
C ILE A 149 -4.78 4.61 9.60
N PHE A 150 -3.47 4.49 9.70
CA PHE A 150 -2.67 3.36 9.23
C PHE A 150 -2.29 2.44 10.37
N VAL A 151 -2.34 1.14 10.13
CA VAL A 151 -1.81 0.07 11.01
C VAL A 151 -1.08 -0.95 10.16
N GLY A 152 0.12 -1.34 10.58
CA GLY A 152 0.91 -2.38 9.93
C GLY A 152 1.19 -3.55 10.86
N TRP A 153 1.75 -4.62 10.30
CA TRP A 153 2.29 -5.74 11.05
C TRP A 153 3.71 -5.41 11.52
N MET A 154 3.90 -5.41 12.85
CA MET A 154 5.20 -5.12 13.48
C MET A 154 6.10 -6.36 13.46
N HIS A 155 6.44 -6.81 12.26
CA HIS A 155 7.29 -7.97 12.01
C HIS A 155 7.79 -7.98 10.56
N SER A 156 8.62 -8.97 10.23
CA SER A 156 9.10 -9.24 8.87
C SER A 156 9.01 -10.73 8.57
N HIS A 157 8.62 -11.08 7.35
CA HIS A 157 8.62 -12.48 6.88
C HIS A 157 9.99 -13.14 6.99
N GLN A 158 11.07 -12.37 6.84
CA GLN A 158 12.43 -12.87 6.82
C GLN A 158 12.82 -13.62 8.09
N TYR A 159 12.34 -13.19 9.25
CA TYR A 159 12.67 -13.81 10.55
C TYR A 159 11.45 -14.19 11.39
N ALA A 160 10.23 -14.00 10.87
CA ALA A 160 9.01 -14.34 11.61
C ALA A 160 9.01 -15.81 12.07
N ALA A 161 9.44 -16.73 11.22
CA ALA A 161 9.53 -18.14 11.56
C ALA A 161 10.59 -18.43 12.63
N ALA A 162 11.74 -17.75 12.57
CA ALA A 162 12.81 -17.90 13.56
C ALA A 162 12.44 -17.30 14.93
N ALA A 163 11.60 -16.27 14.94
CA ALA A 163 11.11 -15.63 16.16
C ALA A 163 9.99 -16.41 16.86
N GLN A 164 9.41 -17.41 16.21
CA GLN A 164 8.37 -18.26 16.82
C GLN A 164 8.90 -18.97 18.07
N GLY A 165 8.20 -18.80 19.18
CA GLY A 165 8.57 -19.36 20.48
C GLY A 165 9.42 -18.47 21.37
N HIS A 166 9.88 -17.31 20.88
CA HIS A 166 10.71 -16.39 21.67
C HIS A 166 9.93 -15.19 22.23
N THR A 167 8.73 -14.92 21.77
CA THR A 167 7.96 -13.71 22.10
C THR A 167 6.89 -13.94 23.15
N THR A 168 5.97 -14.86 22.90
CA THR A 168 4.88 -15.19 23.84
C THR A 168 4.57 -16.68 23.79
N ARG A 169 3.81 -17.18 24.78
CA ARG A 169 3.34 -18.57 24.79
C ARG A 169 2.07 -18.80 23.97
N SER A 170 1.31 -17.75 23.68
CA SER A 170 -0.05 -17.85 23.13
C SER A 170 -0.21 -17.21 21.76
N TRP A 171 0.65 -16.26 21.39
CA TRP A 171 0.63 -15.58 20.09
C TRP A 171 2.04 -15.20 19.64
N SER A 172 2.17 -14.85 18.36
CA SER A 172 3.41 -14.34 17.76
C SER A 172 3.10 -13.08 16.95
N GLY A 173 4.02 -12.11 17.01
CA GLY A 173 3.89 -10.82 16.33
C GLY A 173 3.01 -9.81 17.08
N ALA A 174 2.97 -8.60 16.55
CA ALA A 174 2.17 -7.48 17.05
C ALA A 174 1.73 -6.58 15.89
N ALA A 175 0.73 -5.75 16.10
CA ALA A 175 0.43 -4.62 15.22
C ALA A 175 1.29 -3.42 15.62
N THR A 176 1.61 -2.55 14.65
CA THR A 176 2.21 -1.25 14.94
C THR A 176 1.22 -0.37 15.68
N PHE A 177 1.70 0.66 16.38
CA PHE A 177 0.80 1.70 16.87
C PHE A 177 0.05 2.32 15.70
N PRO A 178 -1.27 2.57 15.84
CA PRO A 178 -2.03 3.29 14.83
C PRO A 178 -1.43 4.70 14.60
N ARG A 179 -1.28 5.07 13.34
CA ARG A 179 -0.71 6.35 12.92
C ARG A 179 -1.69 7.10 12.04
N GLU A 180 -1.92 8.36 12.33
CA GLU A 180 -2.67 9.26 11.46
C GLU A 180 -1.77 9.77 10.35
N LEU A 181 -2.24 9.65 9.10
CA LEU A 181 -1.52 10.05 7.89
C LEU A 181 -1.99 11.41 7.41
N SER A 182 -1.06 12.22 6.92
CA SER A 182 -1.32 13.47 6.21
C SER A 182 -0.25 13.69 5.13
N ILE A 183 -0.53 14.57 4.17
CA ILE A 183 0.45 14.95 3.14
C ILE A 183 1.00 16.32 3.49
N VAL A 184 2.33 16.46 3.42
CA VAL A 184 3.03 17.74 3.51
C VAL A 184 3.76 18.05 2.21
N ARG A 185 3.86 19.33 1.87
CA ARG A 185 4.69 19.80 0.76
C ARG A 185 6.09 20.08 1.27
N SER A 186 7.10 19.50 0.64
CA SER A 186 8.52 19.75 0.92
C SER A 186 9.19 20.40 -0.29
N ALA A 187 10.49 20.72 -0.17
CA ALA A 187 11.27 21.25 -1.29
C ALA A 187 11.36 20.26 -2.46
N ASP A 188 11.37 18.96 -2.15
CA ASP A 188 11.52 17.87 -3.13
C ASP A 188 10.17 17.20 -3.48
N GLY A 189 9.06 17.92 -3.40
CA GLY A 189 7.72 17.44 -3.72
C GLY A 189 6.90 17.08 -2.48
N TYR A 190 5.93 16.18 -2.64
CA TYR A 190 5.06 15.75 -1.56
C TYR A 190 5.71 14.65 -0.71
N ARG A 191 5.39 14.66 0.59
CA ARG A 191 5.79 13.61 1.53
C ARG A 191 4.61 13.18 2.39
N LEU A 192 4.52 11.88 2.64
CA LEU A 192 3.56 11.33 3.59
C LEU A 192 4.13 11.52 5.00
N LYS A 193 3.38 12.19 5.85
CA LYS A 193 3.69 12.37 7.26
C LYS A 193 2.82 11.41 8.07
N SER A 194 3.39 10.74 9.04
CA SER A 194 2.68 9.89 9.98
C SER A 194 2.99 10.29 11.42
N LYS A 195 1.99 10.28 12.27
CA LYS A 195 2.14 10.52 13.71
C LYS A 195 1.23 9.57 14.49
N PRO A 196 1.57 9.19 15.73
CA PRO A 196 0.66 8.42 16.57
C PRO A 196 -0.72 9.06 16.63
N VAL A 197 -1.76 8.24 16.69
CA VAL A 197 -3.13 8.76 16.84
C VAL A 197 -3.32 9.41 18.21
N ARG A 198 -4.16 10.44 18.28
CA ARG A 198 -4.44 11.20 19.50
C ARG A 198 -4.99 10.36 20.67
N GLU A 199 -5.56 9.21 20.39
CA GLU A 199 -6.08 8.26 21.36
C GLU A 199 -4.98 7.57 22.19
N LEU A 200 -3.71 7.78 21.85
CA LEU A 200 -2.54 7.29 22.61
C LEU A 200 -1.90 8.36 23.52
N GLU A 201 -2.44 9.58 23.55
CA GLU A 201 -1.98 10.70 24.39
C GLU A 201 -2.51 10.63 25.82
#